data_84b0fb4a818b402644231aa41fdad0ad
#
_entry.id   84b0fb4a818b402644231aa41fdad0ad
#
_cell.length_a   1.000
_cell.length_b   1.000
_cell.length_c   1.000
_cell.angle_alpha   90.00
_cell.angle_beta   90.00
_cell.angle_gamma   90.00
#
_symmetry.space_group_name_H-M   'P 1'
#
loop_
_entity.id
_entity.type
_entity.pdbx_description
1 polymer ?
#
loop_
_entity_poly.entity_id
_entity_poly.type
_entity_poly.pdbx_seq_one_letter_code
_entity_poly.pdbx_strand_id
1 'polypeptide(L)'
;MNKLIKQALDSIGINSFYITKESYEGECVVYNYISKPSYYADNKLKGTEYTILLNVYSKSKIEETKSKVINVLNAHGIRGGVSQKTMKEENGLFNTPIQFNGFMRN
;
A
#
# COMPACT_ATOMS: atom_id res chain seq x y z
N MET A 1 -1.36 11.15 2.61
CA MET A 1 -0.94 9.73 2.54
C MET A 1 -1.02 9.17 1.12
N ASN A 2 -2.08 9.44 0.38
CA ASN A 2 -2.22 8.96 -1.00
C ASN A 2 -1.01 9.35 -1.88
N LYS A 3 -0.63 10.62 -1.85
CA LYS A 3 0.51 11.12 -2.64
C LYS A 3 1.82 10.41 -2.28
N LEU A 4 2.05 10.15 -1.00
CA LEU A 4 3.25 9.47 -0.53
C LEU A 4 3.32 8.03 -1.05
N ILE A 5 2.22 7.30 -0.96
CA ILE A 5 2.14 5.93 -1.46
C ILE A 5 2.38 5.89 -2.96
N LYS A 6 1.71 6.78 -3.69
CA LYS A 6 1.85 6.82 -5.15
C LYS A 6 3.28 7.16 -5.57
N GLN A 7 3.90 8.14 -4.93
CA GLN A 7 5.30 8.49 -5.22
C GLN A 7 6.25 7.32 -4.97
N ALA A 8 6.06 6.62 -3.85
CA ALA A 8 6.89 5.47 -3.52
C ALA A 8 6.79 4.38 -4.58
N LEU A 9 5.58 4.04 -5.00
CA LEU A 9 5.36 2.99 -5.99
C LEU A 9 5.81 3.42 -7.39
N ASP A 10 5.61 4.68 -7.76
CA ASP A 10 6.11 5.21 -9.03
C ASP A 10 7.63 5.09 -9.12
N SER A 11 8.34 5.26 -8.01
CA SER A 11 9.80 5.20 -8.00
C SER A 11 10.37 3.83 -8.39
N ILE A 12 9.57 2.77 -8.26
CA ILE A 12 9.97 1.41 -8.67
C ILE A 12 9.21 0.94 -9.91
N GLY A 13 8.50 1.85 -10.58
CA GLY A 13 7.84 1.56 -11.84
C GLY A 13 6.59 0.69 -11.74
N ILE A 14 5.96 0.62 -10.58
CA ILE A 14 4.74 -0.16 -10.39
C ILE A 14 3.52 0.74 -10.50
N ASN A 15 2.58 0.37 -11.34
CA ASN A 15 1.30 1.09 -11.46
C ASN A 15 0.51 0.94 -10.17
N SER A 16 -0.08 2.03 -9.70
CA SER A 16 -0.86 2.04 -8.47
C SER A 16 -2.21 2.68 -8.70
N PHE A 17 -3.22 2.14 -8.02
CA PHE A 17 -4.60 2.61 -8.13
C PHE A 17 -5.19 2.77 -6.74
N TYR A 18 -5.92 3.85 -6.54
CA TYR A 18 -6.61 4.10 -5.27
C TYR A 18 -7.99 3.45 -5.33
N ILE A 19 -8.26 2.55 -4.40
CA ILE A 19 -9.50 1.82 -4.20
C ILE A 19 -9.75 0.73 -5.23
N THR A 20 -9.65 0.99 -6.53
CA THR A 20 -9.93 -0.03 -7.55
C THR A 20 -9.00 0.09 -8.75
N LYS A 21 -8.63 -1.05 -9.30
CA LYS A 21 -7.87 -1.11 -10.56
C LYS A 21 -8.79 -1.23 -11.78
N GLU A 22 -10.08 -1.28 -11.54
CA GLU A 22 -11.10 -1.49 -12.58
C GLU A 22 -10.77 -2.69 -13.45
N SER A 23 -10.62 -2.53 -14.76
CA SER A 23 -10.33 -3.62 -15.69
C SER A 23 -8.84 -3.85 -15.97
N TYR A 24 -7.95 -3.15 -15.25
CA TYR A 24 -6.52 -3.34 -15.44
C TYR A 24 -6.08 -4.73 -14.99
N GLU A 25 -5.38 -5.47 -15.85
CA GLU A 25 -4.99 -6.85 -15.59
C GLU A 25 -3.47 -7.08 -15.51
N GLY A 26 -2.69 -6.03 -15.49
CA GLY A 26 -1.24 -6.13 -15.37
C GLY A 26 -0.74 -6.12 -13.92
N GLU A 27 0.58 -6.14 -13.76
CA GLU A 27 1.20 -5.97 -12.45
C GLU A 27 0.85 -4.59 -11.90
N CYS A 28 0.29 -4.56 -10.71
CA CYS A 28 -0.11 -3.30 -10.10
C CYS A 28 -0.33 -3.45 -8.60
N VAL A 29 -0.58 -2.32 -7.97
CA VAL A 29 -0.95 -2.25 -6.56
C VAL A 29 -2.26 -1.48 -6.46
N VAL A 30 -3.21 -2.01 -5.71
CA VAL A 30 -4.43 -1.30 -5.35
C VAL A 30 -4.35 -1.01 -3.86
N TYR A 31 -4.54 0.24 -3.47
CA TYR A 31 -4.42 0.61 -2.06
C TYR A 31 -5.62 1.41 -1.58
N ASN A 32 -5.86 1.30 -0.29
CA ASN A 32 -6.84 2.08 0.44
C ASN A 32 -6.29 2.32 1.84
N TYR A 33 -6.85 3.27 2.56
CA TYR A 33 -6.39 3.51 3.91
C TYR A 33 -7.50 4.09 4.78
N ILE A 34 -7.34 3.86 6.09
CA ILE A 34 -8.20 4.43 7.12
C ILE A 34 -7.33 5.38 7.93
N SER A 35 -7.83 6.58 8.19
CA SER A 35 -7.10 7.57 8.97
C SER A 35 -7.73 7.72 10.36
N LYS A 36 -6.88 7.99 11.35
CA LYS A 36 -7.29 8.17 12.73
C LYS A 36 -6.46 9.29 13.36
N PRO A 37 -7.08 10.30 13.99
CA PRO A 37 -6.34 11.28 14.78
C PRO A 37 -5.65 10.57 15.93
N SER A 38 -4.36 10.78 16.11
CA SER A 38 -3.61 10.02 17.11
C SER A 38 -2.80 10.85 18.06
N TYR A 39 -2.62 12.12 17.79
CA TYR A 39 -1.75 12.96 18.59
C TYR A 39 -2.32 14.36 18.75
N TYR A 40 -2.52 14.74 20.01
CA TYR A 40 -3.04 16.07 20.34
C TYR A 40 -2.06 16.76 21.30
N ALA A 41 -1.85 18.05 21.09
CA ALA A 41 -1.13 18.92 22.00
C ALA A 41 -1.87 20.26 22.06
N ASP A 42 -2.13 20.77 23.28
CA ASP A 42 -2.89 22.01 23.48
C ASP A 42 -4.25 22.00 22.81
N ASN A 43 -4.92 20.82 22.83
CA ASN A 43 -6.22 20.58 22.19
C ASN A 43 -6.22 20.74 20.67
N LYS A 44 -5.05 20.70 20.05
CA LYS A 44 -4.92 20.75 18.58
C LYS A 44 -4.40 19.43 18.05
N LEU A 45 -4.97 18.98 16.96
CA LEU A 45 -4.51 17.77 16.26
C LEU A 45 -3.11 18.03 15.69
N LYS A 46 -2.14 17.20 16.08
CA LYS A 46 -0.75 17.30 15.63
C LYS A 46 -0.32 16.20 14.68
N GLY A 47 -1.09 15.15 14.57
CA GLY A 47 -0.75 14.06 13.65
C GLY A 47 -1.91 13.14 13.40
N THR A 48 -1.76 12.33 12.35
CA THR A 48 -2.76 11.36 11.93
C THR A 48 -2.08 10.02 11.70
N GLU A 49 -2.67 8.97 12.24
CA GLU A 49 -2.26 7.59 11.97
C GLU A 49 -3.07 7.05 10.80
N TYR A 50 -2.41 6.24 9.98
CA TYR A 50 -3.05 5.58 8.86
C TYR A 50 -2.85 4.08 8.96
N THR A 51 -3.93 3.33 8.75
CA THR A 51 -3.84 1.89 8.47
C THR A 51 -4.04 1.73 6.98
N ILE A 52 -3.02 1.21 6.31
CA ILE A 52 -2.97 1.13 4.86
C ILE A 52 -3.18 -0.32 4.45
N LEU A 53 -4.21 -0.55 3.64
CA LEU A 53 -4.55 -1.85 3.11
C LEU A 53 -4.19 -1.87 1.64
N LEU A 54 -3.34 -2.79 1.26
CA LEU A 54 -2.73 -2.78 -0.06
C LEU A 54 -2.82 -4.18 -0.65
N ASN A 55 -3.21 -4.26 -1.91
CA ASN A 55 -3.25 -5.52 -2.65
C ASN A 55 -2.24 -5.45 -3.78
N VAL A 56 -1.31 -6.40 -3.80
CA VAL A 56 -0.32 -6.53 -4.86
C VAL A 56 -0.82 -7.55 -5.86
N TYR A 57 -0.85 -7.17 -7.14
CA TYR A 57 -1.28 -8.04 -8.23
C TYR A 57 -0.13 -8.30 -9.18
N SER A 58 0.06 -9.56 -9.56
CA SER A 58 1.05 -9.94 -10.55
C SER A 58 0.66 -11.27 -11.21
N LYS A 59 0.98 -11.43 -12.50
CA LYS A 59 0.74 -12.68 -13.22
C LYS A 59 1.81 -13.72 -12.92
N SER A 60 3.00 -13.27 -12.54
CA SER A 60 4.14 -14.10 -12.18
C SER A 60 4.98 -13.36 -11.18
N LYS A 61 5.93 -14.03 -10.53
CA LYS A 61 6.88 -13.39 -9.62
C LYS A 61 6.22 -12.55 -8.51
N ILE A 62 5.06 -13.03 -8.00
CA ILE A 62 4.32 -12.29 -6.97
C ILE A 62 5.18 -12.04 -5.72
N GLU A 63 6.04 -12.99 -5.35
CA GLU A 63 6.91 -12.83 -4.19
C GLU A 63 7.95 -11.73 -4.40
N GLU A 64 8.51 -11.63 -5.59
CA GLU A 64 9.46 -10.58 -5.94
C GLU A 64 8.80 -9.21 -5.93
N THR A 65 7.62 -9.09 -6.55
CA THR A 65 6.85 -7.85 -6.57
C THR A 65 6.47 -7.41 -5.16
N LYS A 66 6.00 -8.35 -4.35
CA LYS A 66 5.65 -8.10 -2.96
C LYS A 66 6.83 -7.54 -2.18
N SER A 67 8.01 -8.15 -2.33
CA SER A 67 9.22 -7.70 -1.62
C SER A 67 9.62 -6.29 -2.04
N LYS A 68 9.55 -5.96 -3.32
CA LYS A 68 9.84 -4.62 -3.81
C LYS A 68 8.90 -3.58 -3.22
N VAL A 69 7.61 -3.90 -3.16
CA VAL A 69 6.60 -3.00 -2.61
C VAL A 69 6.85 -2.76 -1.12
N ILE A 70 7.08 -3.81 -0.35
CA ILE A 70 7.34 -3.69 1.08
C ILE A 70 8.59 -2.83 1.31
N ASN A 71 9.67 -3.10 0.60
CA ASN A 71 10.93 -2.38 0.77
C ASN A 71 10.80 -0.90 0.43
N VAL A 72 10.14 -0.55 -0.67
CA VAL A 72 10.01 0.85 -1.07
C VAL A 72 9.12 1.63 -0.11
N LEU A 73 8.03 1.03 0.37
CA LEU A 73 7.16 1.70 1.33
C LEU A 73 7.87 1.90 2.66
N ASN A 74 8.62 0.90 3.13
CA ASN A 74 9.40 1.03 4.35
C ASN A 74 10.48 2.13 4.21
N ALA A 75 11.10 2.23 3.06
CA ALA A 75 12.09 3.28 2.78
C ALA A 75 11.48 4.67 2.82
N HIS A 76 10.19 4.80 2.55
CA HIS A 76 9.47 6.06 2.60
C HIS A 76 8.79 6.33 3.96
N GLY A 77 9.14 5.54 4.98
CA GLY A 77 8.62 5.74 6.32
C GLY A 77 7.27 5.10 6.61
N ILE A 78 6.74 4.34 5.68
CA ILE A 78 5.50 3.58 5.87
C ILE A 78 5.88 2.22 6.43
N ARG A 79 5.51 1.96 7.67
CA ARG A 79 5.95 0.77 8.41
C ARG A 79 5.00 -0.40 8.25
N GLY A 80 5.51 -1.59 8.56
CA GLY A 80 4.73 -2.81 8.54
C GLY A 80 5.09 -3.66 7.33
N GLY A 81 4.07 -4.17 6.65
CA GLY A 81 4.26 -5.10 5.55
C GLY A 81 3.89 -6.51 5.95
N VAL A 82 2.86 -6.63 6.79
CA VAL A 82 2.34 -7.94 7.18
C VAL A 82 1.51 -8.46 6.00
N SER A 83 2.07 -9.43 5.27
CA SER A 83 1.39 -10.01 4.13
C SER A 83 0.45 -11.14 4.57
N GLN A 84 -0.68 -11.24 3.90
CA GLN A 84 -1.63 -12.31 4.11
C GLN A 84 -1.49 -13.33 2.99
N LYS A 85 -2.38 -14.32 2.98
CA LYS A 85 -2.30 -15.41 2.02
C LYS A 85 -2.47 -14.89 0.58
N THR A 86 -1.57 -15.31 -0.30
CA THR A 86 -1.68 -15.04 -1.73
C THR A 86 -2.80 -15.88 -2.31
N MET A 87 -3.64 -15.24 -3.12
CA MET A 87 -4.75 -15.90 -3.79
C MET A 87 -4.60 -15.74 -5.30
N LYS A 88 -5.11 -16.70 -6.05
CA LYS A 88 -5.14 -16.63 -7.52
C LYS A 88 -6.55 -16.25 -7.95
N GLU A 89 -6.65 -15.22 -8.77
CA GLU A 89 -7.92 -14.77 -9.31
C GLU A 89 -8.26 -15.52 -10.62
N GLU A 90 -9.52 -15.43 -11.05
CA GLU A 90 -9.99 -16.10 -12.24
C GLU A 90 -9.23 -15.72 -13.51
N ASN A 91 -8.79 -14.47 -13.60
CA ASN A 91 -8.05 -13.96 -14.75
C ASN A 91 -6.56 -14.36 -14.74
N GLY A 92 -6.13 -15.18 -13.79
CA GLY A 92 -4.75 -15.64 -13.69
C GLY A 92 -3.83 -14.72 -12.90
N LEU A 93 -4.32 -13.60 -12.38
CA LEU A 93 -3.53 -12.73 -11.51
C LEU A 93 -3.43 -13.32 -10.12
N PHE A 94 -2.26 -13.23 -9.53
CA PHE A 94 -2.07 -13.49 -8.11
C PHE A 94 -2.30 -12.21 -7.33
N ASN A 95 -2.92 -12.31 -6.18
CA ASN A 95 -3.24 -11.18 -5.32
C ASN A 95 -2.76 -11.48 -3.91
N THR A 96 -1.96 -10.58 -3.34
CA THR A 96 -1.50 -10.68 -1.95
C THR A 96 -1.90 -9.40 -1.20
N PRO A 97 -2.82 -9.51 -0.23
CA PRO A 97 -3.12 -8.37 0.64
C PRO A 97 -1.97 -8.13 1.62
N ILE A 98 -1.60 -6.88 1.82
CA ILE A 98 -0.55 -6.47 2.75
C ILE A 98 -1.04 -5.29 3.57
N GLN A 99 -0.78 -5.31 4.87
CA GLN A 99 -1.15 -4.22 5.76
C GLN A 99 0.08 -3.43 6.19
N PHE A 100 -0.04 -2.11 6.12
CA PHE A 100 0.99 -1.18 6.55
C PHE A 100 0.41 -0.18 7.53
N ASN A 101 1.29 0.52 8.22
CA ASN A 101 0.91 1.62 9.12
C ASN A 101 1.75 2.84 8.78
N GLY A 102 1.12 4.00 8.79
CA GLY A 102 1.79 5.25 8.52
C GLY A 102 1.38 6.30 9.53
N PHE A 103 2.20 7.33 9.63
CA PHE A 103 1.93 8.48 10.49
C PHE A 103 2.37 9.74 9.77
N MET A 104 1.52 10.75 9.78
CA MET A 104 1.86 12.06 9.21
C MET A 104 1.56 13.16 10.21
N ARG A 105 2.52 14.06 10.38
CA ARG A 105 2.31 15.27 11.18
C ARG A 105 1.50 16.28 10.40
N ASN A 106 0.63 16.93 11.10
CA ASN A 106 -0.14 18.03 10.52
C ASN A 106 0.69 19.32 10.50
#